data_96847578db1392cdd4f5309d3ad7a6d5
#
_entry.id   96847578db1392cdd4f5309d3ad7a6d5
#
_cell.length_a   1.000
_cell.length_b   1.000
_cell.length_c   1.000
_cell.angle_alpha   90.00
_cell.angle_beta   90.00
_cell.angle_gamma   90.00
#
_symmetry.space_group_name_H-M   'P 1'
#
loop_
_entity.id
_entity.type
_entity.pdbx_description
1 polymer ?
#
loop_
_entity_poly.entity_id
_entity_poly.type
_entity_poly.pdbx_seq_one_letter_code
_entity_poly.pdbx_strand_id
1 'polypeptide(L)'
;YDIKNKEVILPSLSFVATANAILENGGIPKFADIDENTLCIDPKKISKLISKKTKVILPVHFGGISSDLTEISKLCKNNKIKLIEDAAHAAGTSYKNNKIGSHGDLVCFSFHPVKNLAMPTGGLISINSKDHKKLSNILKEKRWCGITNRKGADYDVKAIGWNYYMNEFSAAIGLVQLKKLDNMNNKRKKIAEKYSNEILLENKMPFDKGCSYHFYWIRVKNREQFREKLLKKGIETGIHYKPIHNFSLYKSKIKLPITEKVGKEIVTLP
;
A
#
# COMPACT_ATOMS: atom_id res chain seq x y z
N TYR A 1 14.70 -9.03 -2.82
CA TYR A 1 15.31 -8.83 -4.15
C TYR A 1 16.36 -7.74 -4.05
N ASP A 2 17.52 -7.94 -4.70
CA ASP A 2 18.51 -6.89 -4.79
C ASP A 2 18.04 -5.81 -5.76
N ILE A 3 17.82 -4.61 -5.23
CA ILE A 3 17.34 -3.44 -5.99
C ILE A 3 18.38 -2.31 -6.05
N LYS A 4 19.62 -2.53 -5.58
CA LYS A 4 20.68 -1.52 -5.61
C LYS A 4 20.90 -1.03 -7.05
N ASN A 5 20.80 0.29 -7.26
CA ASN A 5 20.87 0.92 -8.58
C ASN A 5 19.83 0.43 -9.61
N LYS A 6 18.73 -0.19 -9.16
CA LYS A 6 17.62 -0.64 -10.00
C LYS A 6 16.39 0.23 -9.79
N GLU A 7 15.57 0.31 -10.83
CA GLU A 7 14.33 1.08 -10.79
C GLU A 7 13.20 0.24 -10.17
N VAL A 8 12.43 0.89 -9.30
CA VAL A 8 11.17 0.38 -8.75
C VAL A 8 10.07 1.34 -9.15
N ILE A 9 9.09 0.85 -9.92
CA ILE A 9 7.95 1.67 -10.37
C ILE A 9 6.86 1.59 -9.32
N LEU A 10 6.38 2.77 -8.85
CA LEU A 10 5.35 2.90 -7.83
C LEU A 10 4.47 4.14 -8.08
N PRO A 11 3.26 4.24 -7.49
CA PRO A 11 2.48 5.47 -7.53
C PRO A 11 3.09 6.53 -6.63
N SER A 12 2.95 7.81 -7.00
CA SER A 12 3.35 8.91 -6.12
C SER A 12 2.27 9.29 -5.11
N LEU A 13 1.01 8.86 -5.31
CA LEU A 13 -0.06 9.02 -4.34
C LEU A 13 -0.05 7.84 -3.37
N SER A 14 0.77 7.94 -2.34
CA SER A 14 0.90 6.92 -1.29
C SER A 14 1.48 7.52 -0.02
N PHE A 15 1.48 6.75 1.06
CA PHE A 15 2.27 7.06 2.23
C PHE A 15 3.76 6.92 1.91
N VAL A 16 4.57 7.84 2.43
CA VAL A 16 5.99 7.98 2.06
C VAL A 16 6.84 6.74 2.35
N ALA A 17 6.44 5.89 3.31
CA ALA A 17 7.18 4.68 3.67
C ALA A 17 7.42 3.74 2.49
N THR A 18 6.48 3.68 1.53
CA THR A 18 6.60 2.86 0.31
C THR A 18 7.83 3.28 -0.52
N ALA A 19 8.07 4.58 -0.64
CA ALA A 19 9.23 5.10 -1.39
C ALA A 19 10.51 5.10 -0.55
N ASN A 20 10.42 5.37 0.77
CA ASN A 20 11.57 5.32 1.68
C ASN A 20 12.22 3.93 1.66
N ALA A 21 11.43 2.86 1.69
CA ALA A 21 11.93 1.49 1.64
C ALA A 21 12.75 1.20 0.37
N ILE A 22 12.45 1.87 -0.75
CA ILE A 22 13.21 1.73 -1.99
C ILE A 22 14.58 2.44 -1.85
N LEU A 23 14.58 3.68 -1.39
CA LEU A 23 15.82 4.46 -1.23
C LEU A 23 16.76 3.83 -0.20
N GLU A 24 16.23 3.36 0.94
CA GLU A 24 17.00 2.70 1.99
C GLU A 24 17.74 1.47 1.49
N ASN A 25 17.17 0.77 0.51
CA ASN A 25 17.80 -0.39 -0.13
C ASN A 25 18.59 -0.03 -1.41
N GLY A 26 18.93 1.25 -1.62
CA GLY A 26 19.73 1.73 -2.74
C GLY A 26 19.02 1.65 -4.09
N GLY A 27 17.71 1.46 -4.11
CA GLY A 27 16.88 1.47 -5.31
C GLY A 27 16.53 2.88 -5.77
N ILE A 28 16.04 2.98 -6.99
CA ILE A 28 15.64 4.24 -7.63
C ILE A 28 14.11 4.23 -7.75
N PRO A 29 13.37 5.03 -6.95
CA PRO A 29 11.93 5.15 -7.09
C PRO A 29 11.59 5.84 -8.41
N LYS A 30 10.71 5.24 -9.21
CA LYS A 30 10.24 5.74 -10.49
C LYS A 30 8.73 5.89 -10.44
N PHE A 31 8.27 7.13 -10.26
CA PHE A 31 6.85 7.40 -10.05
C PHE A 31 6.05 7.31 -11.34
N ALA A 32 4.98 6.53 -11.32
CA ALA A 32 3.96 6.48 -12.34
C ALA A 32 2.71 7.26 -11.90
N ASP A 33 1.99 7.82 -12.87
CA ASP A 33 0.70 8.46 -12.60
C ASP A 33 -0.37 7.42 -12.29
N ILE A 34 -1.47 7.86 -11.73
CA ILE A 34 -2.57 7.03 -11.24
C ILE A 34 -3.75 7.06 -12.22
N ASP A 35 -4.64 6.09 -12.08
CA ASP A 35 -5.99 6.12 -12.66
C ASP A 35 -6.87 7.09 -11.86
N GLU A 36 -7.61 7.96 -12.55
CA GLU A 36 -8.37 9.04 -11.92
C GLU A 36 -9.59 8.53 -11.12
N ASN A 37 -10.10 7.34 -11.45
CA ASN A 37 -11.29 6.77 -10.82
C ASN A 37 -10.96 5.95 -9.57
N THR A 38 -9.88 5.17 -9.60
CA THR A 38 -9.51 4.27 -8.51
C THR A 38 -8.43 4.88 -7.59
N LEU A 39 -7.70 5.86 -8.09
CA LEU A 39 -6.50 6.45 -7.49
C LEU A 39 -5.35 5.44 -7.27
N CYS A 40 -5.48 4.24 -7.81
CA CYS A 40 -4.41 3.26 -7.89
C CYS A 40 -3.50 3.57 -9.10
N ILE A 41 -2.30 2.98 -9.10
CA ILE A 41 -1.35 3.16 -10.21
C ILE A 41 -1.95 2.70 -11.55
N ASP A 42 -1.79 3.50 -12.62
CA ASP A 42 -2.30 3.18 -13.95
C ASP A 42 -1.34 2.24 -14.70
N PRO A 43 -1.76 1.00 -15.07
CA PRO A 43 -0.93 0.06 -15.84
C PRO A 43 -0.41 0.65 -17.17
N LYS A 44 -1.17 1.52 -17.83
CA LYS A 44 -0.76 2.20 -19.06
C LYS A 44 0.40 3.18 -18.82
N LYS A 45 0.46 3.77 -17.63
CA LYS A 45 1.58 4.65 -17.24
C LYS A 45 2.80 3.83 -16.81
N ILE A 46 2.58 2.68 -16.15
CA ILE A 46 3.66 1.73 -15.82
C ILE A 46 4.37 1.29 -17.10
N SER A 47 3.63 0.84 -18.13
CA SER A 47 4.21 0.30 -19.37
C SER A 47 5.18 1.27 -20.06
N LYS A 48 4.89 2.59 -20.00
CA LYS A 48 5.74 3.65 -20.58
C LYS A 48 7.03 3.90 -19.79
N LEU A 49 7.09 3.44 -18.53
CA LEU A 49 8.23 3.66 -17.65
C LEU A 49 9.17 2.47 -17.56
N ILE A 50 8.76 1.28 -18.04
CA ILE A 50 9.59 0.07 -17.99
C ILE A 50 10.88 0.28 -18.80
N SER A 51 12.00 -0.04 -18.18
CA SER A 51 13.34 0.01 -18.79
C SER A 51 14.13 -1.26 -18.45
N LYS A 52 15.32 -1.42 -19.03
CA LYS A 52 16.26 -2.51 -18.68
C LYS A 52 16.71 -2.48 -17.21
N LYS A 53 16.57 -1.34 -16.53
CA LYS A 53 16.89 -1.19 -15.10
C LYS A 53 15.71 -1.51 -14.19
N THR A 54 14.49 -1.63 -14.71
CA THR A 54 13.29 -1.88 -13.89
C THR A 54 13.33 -3.30 -13.32
N LYS A 55 13.29 -3.40 -11.99
CA LYS A 55 13.38 -4.67 -11.27
C LYS A 55 12.08 -5.06 -10.58
N VAL A 56 11.33 -4.06 -10.11
CA VAL A 56 10.09 -4.25 -9.34
C VAL A 56 9.02 -3.28 -9.82
N ILE A 57 7.78 -3.73 -9.87
CA ILE A 57 6.59 -2.89 -9.87
C ILE A 57 5.95 -3.03 -8.50
N LEU A 58 5.64 -1.88 -7.86
CA LEU A 58 5.13 -1.81 -6.50
C LEU A 58 3.82 -1.00 -6.48
N PRO A 59 2.67 -1.64 -6.86
CA PRO A 59 1.36 -1.02 -6.74
C PRO A 59 0.96 -0.84 -5.27
N VAL A 60 0.14 0.17 -5.00
CA VAL A 60 -0.50 0.42 -3.71
C VAL A 60 -2.01 0.24 -3.87
N HIS A 61 -2.63 -0.56 -3.03
CA HIS A 61 -4.08 -0.75 -2.99
C HIS A 61 -4.74 0.40 -2.24
N PHE A 62 -4.90 1.52 -2.95
CA PHE A 62 -5.24 2.80 -2.34
C PHE A 62 -6.64 2.81 -1.71
N GLY A 63 -6.72 3.20 -0.43
CA GLY A 63 -7.99 3.22 0.32
C GLY A 63 -8.63 1.84 0.53
N GLY A 64 -7.98 0.77 0.12
CA GLY A 64 -8.51 -0.60 0.12
C GLY A 64 -9.04 -1.05 -1.25
N ILE A 65 -9.08 -0.17 -2.27
CA ILE A 65 -9.36 -0.57 -3.65
C ILE A 65 -8.16 -1.33 -4.20
N SER A 66 -8.40 -2.47 -4.83
CA SER A 66 -7.33 -3.21 -5.49
C SER A 66 -6.83 -2.48 -6.72
N SER A 67 -5.51 -2.41 -6.90
CA SER A 67 -4.90 -2.08 -8.19
C SER A 67 -5.30 -3.12 -9.24
N ASP A 68 -5.24 -2.79 -10.53
CA ASP A 68 -5.48 -3.74 -11.62
C ASP A 68 -4.36 -4.78 -11.70
N LEU A 69 -4.46 -5.80 -10.85
CA LEU A 69 -3.46 -6.85 -10.75
C LEU A 69 -3.39 -7.72 -12.01
N THR A 70 -4.44 -7.76 -12.84
CA THR A 70 -4.42 -8.51 -14.11
C THR A 70 -3.43 -7.88 -15.08
N GLU A 71 -3.57 -6.59 -15.36
CA GLU A 71 -2.69 -5.90 -16.29
C GLU A 71 -1.27 -5.72 -15.71
N ILE A 72 -1.16 -5.43 -14.41
CA ILE A 72 0.14 -5.30 -13.76
C ILE A 72 0.90 -6.64 -13.78
N SER A 73 0.25 -7.76 -13.45
CA SER A 73 0.88 -9.09 -13.48
C SER A 73 1.33 -9.48 -14.89
N LYS A 74 0.53 -9.13 -15.91
CA LYS A 74 0.91 -9.33 -17.32
C LYS A 74 2.16 -8.54 -17.69
N LEU A 75 2.24 -7.26 -17.29
CA LEU A 75 3.44 -6.43 -17.50
C LEU A 75 4.66 -7.04 -16.80
N CYS A 76 4.51 -7.47 -15.54
CA CYS A 76 5.58 -8.11 -14.78
C CYS A 76 6.09 -9.38 -15.46
N LYS A 77 5.18 -10.28 -15.87
CA LYS A 77 5.51 -11.54 -16.54
C LYS A 77 6.23 -11.30 -17.87
N ASN A 78 5.71 -10.42 -18.72
CA ASN A 78 6.27 -10.15 -20.03
C ASN A 78 7.67 -9.54 -19.98
N ASN A 79 7.98 -8.77 -18.93
CA ASN A 79 9.26 -8.08 -18.76
C ASN A 79 10.17 -8.73 -17.71
N LYS A 80 9.81 -9.89 -17.14
CA LYS A 80 10.55 -10.59 -16.07
C LYS A 80 10.80 -9.69 -14.84
N ILE A 81 9.85 -8.82 -14.53
CA ILE A 81 9.86 -7.88 -13.39
C ILE A 81 9.11 -8.53 -12.22
N LYS A 82 9.56 -8.25 -10.99
CA LYS A 82 8.92 -8.72 -9.77
C LYS A 82 7.75 -7.83 -9.37
N LEU A 83 6.70 -8.46 -8.85
CA LEU A 83 5.53 -7.78 -8.32
C LEU A 83 5.56 -7.81 -6.78
N ILE A 84 5.68 -6.62 -6.16
CA ILE A 84 5.53 -6.45 -4.72
C ILE A 84 4.33 -5.56 -4.49
N GLU A 85 3.33 -6.01 -3.72
CA GLU A 85 2.13 -5.23 -3.45
C GLU A 85 2.23 -4.53 -2.09
N ASP A 86 1.94 -3.23 -2.06
CA ASP A 86 1.65 -2.51 -0.81
C ASP A 86 0.16 -2.65 -0.51
N ALA A 87 -0.15 -3.55 0.39
CA ALA A 87 -1.49 -3.86 0.86
C ALA A 87 -1.79 -3.25 2.25
N ALA A 88 -1.05 -2.17 2.63
CA ALA A 88 -1.22 -1.51 3.92
C ALA A 88 -2.66 -0.99 4.16
N HIS A 89 -3.46 -0.79 3.13
CA HIS A 89 -4.88 -0.39 3.21
C HIS A 89 -5.86 -1.54 2.87
N ALA A 90 -5.37 -2.74 2.55
CA ALA A 90 -6.15 -3.76 1.87
C ALA A 90 -6.36 -5.06 2.68
N ALA A 91 -6.23 -5.01 4.02
CA ALA A 91 -6.52 -6.17 4.85
C ALA A 91 -8.00 -6.58 4.72
N GLY A 92 -8.23 -7.74 4.10
CA GLY A 92 -9.57 -8.27 3.80
C GLY A 92 -10.14 -7.88 2.42
N THR A 93 -9.45 -7.04 1.63
CA THR A 93 -9.81 -6.76 0.24
C THR A 93 -9.72 -8.02 -0.62
N SER A 94 -10.60 -8.13 -1.61
CA SER A 94 -10.56 -9.18 -2.63
C SER A 94 -10.43 -8.57 -4.02
N TYR A 95 -9.69 -9.24 -4.89
CA TYR A 95 -9.60 -8.96 -6.32
C TYR A 95 -10.00 -10.21 -7.09
N LYS A 96 -11.02 -10.12 -7.95
CA LYS A 96 -11.57 -11.27 -8.72
C LYS A 96 -11.78 -12.51 -7.85
N ASN A 97 -12.48 -12.33 -6.70
CA ASN A 97 -12.82 -13.35 -5.71
C ASN A 97 -11.66 -13.95 -4.90
N ASN A 98 -10.41 -13.53 -5.14
CA ASN A 98 -9.27 -13.94 -4.34
C ASN A 98 -8.85 -12.83 -3.37
N LYS A 99 -8.53 -13.18 -2.13
CA LYS A 99 -8.06 -12.19 -1.14
C LYS A 99 -6.74 -11.57 -1.59
N ILE A 100 -6.59 -10.25 -1.40
CA ILE A 100 -5.27 -9.63 -1.49
C ILE A 100 -4.35 -10.32 -0.49
N GLY A 101 -3.15 -10.63 -0.92
CA GLY A 101 -2.20 -11.51 -0.23
C GLY A 101 -1.87 -12.77 -1.03
N SER A 102 -2.68 -13.12 -2.06
CA SER A 102 -2.52 -14.31 -2.88
C SER A 102 -2.06 -14.04 -4.34
N HIS A 103 -1.65 -12.82 -4.67
CA HIS A 103 -1.35 -12.43 -6.05
C HIS A 103 0.14 -12.21 -6.33
N GLY A 104 0.70 -11.05 -6.00
CA GLY A 104 2.10 -10.73 -6.32
C GLY A 104 3.14 -11.65 -5.68
N ASP A 105 4.40 -11.56 -6.12
CA ASP A 105 5.49 -12.36 -5.54
C ASP A 105 5.59 -12.16 -4.01
N LEU A 106 5.40 -10.91 -3.54
CA LEU A 106 5.32 -10.52 -2.14
C LEU A 106 4.19 -9.53 -1.94
N VAL A 107 3.45 -9.65 -0.84
CA VAL A 107 2.37 -8.71 -0.47
C VAL A 107 2.58 -8.24 0.96
N CYS A 108 2.71 -6.92 1.16
CA CYS A 108 3.06 -6.31 2.42
C CYS A 108 1.82 -5.67 3.07
N PHE A 109 1.45 -6.13 4.27
CA PHE A 109 0.36 -5.59 5.08
C PHE A 109 0.89 -4.77 6.24
N SER A 110 0.16 -3.72 6.60
CA SER A 110 0.38 -2.95 7.82
C SER A 110 -0.72 -3.24 8.84
N PHE A 111 -0.30 -3.41 10.09
CA PHE A 111 -1.21 -3.54 11.23
C PHE A 111 -1.08 -2.37 12.21
N HIS A 112 -0.63 -1.21 11.70
CA HIS A 112 -0.62 0.04 12.48
C HIS A 112 -2.01 0.31 13.09
N PRO A 113 -2.13 0.96 14.26
CA PRO A 113 -3.41 1.17 14.96
C PRO A 113 -4.55 1.76 14.14
N VAL A 114 -4.25 2.54 13.10
CA VAL A 114 -5.27 3.14 12.22
C VAL A 114 -5.74 2.21 11.11
N LYS A 115 -5.15 1.00 10.94
CA LYS A 115 -5.48 0.08 9.84
C LYS A 115 -6.71 -0.77 10.14
N ASN A 116 -7.28 -1.39 9.11
CA ASN A 116 -8.47 -2.24 9.22
C ASN A 116 -8.25 -3.41 10.19
N LEU A 117 -7.07 -4.02 10.18
CA LEU A 117 -6.59 -4.91 11.22
C LEU A 117 -5.62 -4.10 12.08
N ALA A 118 -6.12 -3.59 13.21
CA ALA A 118 -5.38 -2.68 14.07
C ALA A 118 -4.67 -3.42 15.20
N MET A 119 -3.37 -3.17 15.35
CA MET A 119 -2.53 -3.66 16.44
C MET A 119 -1.69 -2.49 16.98
N PRO A 120 -1.11 -2.57 18.19
CA PRO A 120 -0.20 -1.54 18.69
C PRO A 120 0.98 -1.28 17.74
N THR A 121 1.50 -2.34 17.12
CA THR A 121 2.46 -2.31 16.02
C THR A 121 2.44 -3.66 15.31
N GLY A 122 2.83 -3.71 14.05
CA GLY A 122 2.95 -4.97 13.33
C GLY A 122 2.75 -4.84 11.83
N GLY A 123 3.01 -5.92 11.15
CA GLY A 123 2.81 -6.11 9.72
C GLY A 123 3.01 -7.57 9.35
N LEU A 124 2.71 -7.89 8.11
CA LEU A 124 2.85 -9.24 7.55
C LEU A 124 3.30 -9.14 6.10
N ILE A 125 4.17 -10.06 5.69
CA ILE A 125 4.51 -10.28 4.29
C ILE A 125 3.99 -11.65 3.87
N SER A 126 3.06 -11.68 2.91
CA SER A 126 2.66 -12.90 2.22
C SER A 126 3.63 -13.19 1.08
N ILE A 127 4.01 -14.45 0.89
CA ILE A 127 5.02 -14.88 -0.08
C ILE A 127 4.38 -15.88 -1.05
N ASN A 128 4.18 -15.47 -2.31
CA ASN A 128 3.61 -16.32 -3.37
C ASN A 128 4.64 -16.70 -4.45
N SER A 129 5.88 -16.22 -4.30
CA SER A 129 6.97 -16.55 -5.22
C SER A 129 7.29 -18.05 -5.22
N LYS A 130 7.74 -18.57 -6.36
CA LYS A 130 8.24 -19.95 -6.48
C LYS A 130 9.39 -20.23 -5.50
N ASP A 131 10.18 -19.21 -5.18
CA ASP A 131 11.30 -19.27 -4.23
C ASP A 131 10.86 -19.02 -2.76
N HIS A 132 9.60 -19.30 -2.41
CA HIS A 132 9.00 -18.92 -1.12
C HIS A 132 9.80 -19.40 0.09
N LYS A 133 10.35 -20.62 0.08
CA LYS A 133 11.17 -21.15 1.18
C LYS A 133 12.43 -20.32 1.41
N LYS A 134 13.18 -20.01 0.32
CA LYS A 134 14.39 -19.19 0.37
C LYS A 134 14.08 -17.77 0.85
N LEU A 135 13.02 -17.15 0.28
CA LEU A 135 12.60 -15.80 0.67
C LEU A 135 12.14 -15.74 2.12
N SER A 136 11.39 -16.75 2.59
CA SER A 136 10.96 -16.85 3.98
C SER A 136 12.15 -16.87 4.95
N ASN A 137 13.18 -17.67 4.65
CA ASN A 137 14.38 -17.73 5.49
C ASN A 137 15.11 -16.38 5.53
N ILE A 138 15.35 -15.76 4.38
CA ILE A 138 15.98 -14.44 4.30
C ILE A 138 15.16 -13.38 5.08
N LEU A 139 13.84 -13.38 4.97
CA LEU A 139 12.99 -12.42 5.69
C LEU A 139 12.97 -12.69 7.19
N LYS A 140 13.01 -13.95 7.63
CA LYS A 140 13.13 -14.32 9.05
C LYS A 140 14.46 -13.85 9.64
N GLU A 141 15.57 -14.06 8.93
CA GLU A 141 16.90 -13.56 9.33
C GLU A 141 16.88 -12.03 9.46
N LYS A 142 16.43 -11.33 8.43
CA LYS A 142 16.35 -9.85 8.42
C LYS A 142 15.43 -9.29 9.50
N ARG A 143 14.33 -9.97 9.80
CA ARG A 143 13.38 -9.59 10.85
C ARG A 143 13.99 -9.64 12.25
N TRP A 144 15.01 -10.48 12.44
CA TRP A 144 15.65 -10.69 13.74
C TRP A 144 17.17 -10.51 13.64
N CYS A 145 17.63 -9.27 13.54
CA CYS A 145 19.02 -8.82 13.60
C CYS A 145 20.00 -9.55 12.66
N GLY A 146 19.53 -10.24 11.62
CA GLY A 146 20.38 -11.05 10.74
C GLY A 146 20.79 -12.40 11.34
N ILE A 147 20.21 -12.78 12.48
CA ILE A 147 20.54 -14.02 13.20
C ILE A 147 20.10 -15.24 12.39
N THR A 148 20.99 -16.19 12.25
CA THR A 148 20.77 -17.48 11.59
C THR A 148 21.41 -18.62 12.37
N ASN A 149 21.02 -19.86 12.08
CA ASN A 149 21.58 -21.09 12.66
C ASN A 149 21.58 -21.13 14.19
N ARG A 150 20.60 -20.50 14.84
CA ARG A 150 20.54 -20.42 16.31
C ARG A 150 20.32 -21.79 16.93
N LYS A 151 21.24 -22.19 17.85
CA LYS A 151 21.16 -23.37 18.70
C LYS A 151 21.40 -22.94 20.15
N GLY A 152 20.33 -22.76 20.91
CA GLY A 152 20.44 -22.22 22.27
C GLY A 152 21.03 -20.81 22.29
N ALA A 153 22.18 -20.64 22.94
CA ALA A 153 22.92 -19.39 23.00
C ALA A 153 23.91 -19.18 21.84
N ASP A 154 24.16 -20.23 21.04
CA ASP A 154 25.03 -20.15 19.87
C ASP A 154 24.22 -19.73 18.61
N TYR A 155 24.77 -18.81 17.84
CA TYR A 155 24.16 -18.32 16.59
C TYR A 155 25.20 -17.64 15.68
N ASP A 156 24.86 -17.48 14.42
CA ASP A 156 25.66 -16.78 13.43
C ASP A 156 24.90 -15.58 12.87
N VAL A 157 25.60 -14.56 12.36
CA VAL A 157 25.03 -13.38 11.70
C VAL A 157 25.66 -13.23 10.32
N LYS A 158 24.90 -13.52 9.27
CA LYS A 158 25.37 -13.51 7.87
C LYS A 158 24.98 -12.26 7.09
N ALA A 159 24.04 -11.49 7.59
CA ALA A 159 23.55 -10.28 6.92
C ALA A 159 23.07 -9.26 7.95
N ILE A 160 23.02 -7.99 7.55
CA ILE A 160 22.39 -6.96 8.36
C ILE A 160 20.89 -7.24 8.44
N GLY A 161 20.35 -7.21 9.65
CA GLY A 161 18.93 -7.31 9.94
C GLY A 161 18.50 -6.29 10.99
N TRP A 162 17.20 -6.22 11.23
CA TRP A 162 16.57 -5.27 12.15
C TRP A 162 15.80 -6.02 13.23
N ASN A 163 15.41 -5.32 14.28
CA ASN A 163 14.47 -5.84 15.25
C ASN A 163 13.03 -5.52 14.82
N TYR A 164 12.53 -6.27 13.85
CA TYR A 164 11.13 -6.21 13.38
C TYR A 164 10.29 -7.38 13.94
N TYR A 165 10.76 -7.96 15.05
CA TYR A 165 10.05 -9.03 15.72
C TYR A 165 8.75 -8.51 16.34
N MET A 166 7.65 -9.21 16.10
CA MET A 166 6.37 -8.89 16.71
C MET A 166 6.37 -9.40 18.14
N ASN A 167 6.10 -8.52 19.12
CA ASN A 167 5.97 -8.94 20.51
C ASN A 167 4.65 -9.68 20.79
N GLU A 168 4.61 -10.45 21.84
CA GLU A 168 3.48 -11.33 22.19
C GLU A 168 2.20 -10.54 22.52
N PHE A 169 2.31 -9.35 23.11
CA PHE A 169 1.15 -8.49 23.39
C PHE A 169 0.47 -8.03 22.09
N SER A 170 1.26 -7.55 21.12
CA SER A 170 0.74 -7.17 19.81
C SER A 170 0.13 -8.38 19.09
N ALA A 171 0.77 -9.56 19.15
CA ALA A 171 0.28 -10.77 18.53
C ALA A 171 -1.07 -11.22 19.13
N ALA A 172 -1.21 -11.20 20.47
CA ALA A 172 -2.46 -11.54 21.15
C ALA A 172 -3.61 -10.61 20.74
N ILE A 173 -3.38 -9.28 20.71
CA ILE A 173 -4.35 -8.31 20.22
C ILE A 173 -4.68 -8.58 18.76
N GLY A 174 -3.67 -8.83 17.93
CA GLY A 174 -3.83 -9.13 16.51
C GLY A 174 -4.71 -10.33 16.22
N LEU A 175 -4.59 -11.40 16.99
CA LEU A 175 -5.44 -12.58 16.86
C LEU A 175 -6.92 -12.26 17.14
N VAL A 176 -7.20 -11.43 18.14
CA VAL A 176 -8.57 -10.96 18.44
C VAL A 176 -9.10 -10.06 17.32
N GLN A 177 -8.29 -9.15 16.83
CA GLN A 177 -8.67 -8.24 15.74
C GLN A 177 -8.89 -8.98 14.42
N LEU A 178 -8.09 -10.01 14.14
CA LEU A 178 -8.25 -10.85 12.95
C LEU A 178 -9.62 -11.54 12.94
N LYS A 179 -10.08 -12.07 14.08
CA LYS A 179 -11.43 -12.67 14.22
C LYS A 179 -12.55 -11.66 13.96
N LYS A 180 -12.31 -10.36 14.19
CA LYS A 180 -13.29 -9.29 13.98
C LYS A 180 -13.22 -8.66 12.60
N LEU A 181 -12.15 -8.90 11.82
CA LEU A 181 -11.82 -8.19 10.59
C LEU A 181 -12.97 -8.16 9.57
N ASP A 182 -13.55 -9.32 9.25
CA ASP A 182 -14.61 -9.39 8.24
C ASP A 182 -15.86 -8.62 8.68
N ASN A 183 -16.25 -8.72 9.96
CA ASN A 183 -17.37 -7.96 10.51
C ASN A 183 -17.11 -6.45 10.46
N MET A 184 -15.90 -6.01 10.83
CA MET A 184 -15.52 -4.59 10.79
C MET A 184 -15.46 -4.07 9.35
N ASN A 185 -14.93 -4.84 8.41
CA ASN A 185 -14.92 -4.47 7.00
C ASN A 185 -16.35 -4.41 6.43
N ASN A 186 -17.25 -5.30 6.83
CA ASN A 186 -18.67 -5.23 6.43
C ASN A 186 -19.35 -3.95 6.95
N LYS A 187 -19.04 -3.49 8.17
CA LYS A 187 -19.54 -2.20 8.68
C LYS A 187 -19.00 -1.03 7.86
N ARG A 188 -17.68 -1.01 7.56
CA ARG A 188 -17.05 0.01 6.69
C ARG A 188 -17.69 0.05 5.30
N LYS A 189 -17.96 -1.12 4.73
CA LYS A 189 -18.61 -1.26 3.43
C LYS A 189 -20.02 -0.65 3.43
N LYS A 190 -20.83 -0.89 4.47
CA LYS A 190 -22.17 -0.28 4.61
C LYS A 190 -22.07 1.26 4.68
N ILE A 191 -21.09 1.80 5.40
CA ILE A 191 -20.83 3.25 5.44
C ILE A 191 -20.44 3.77 4.05
N ALA A 192 -19.53 3.09 3.37
CA ALA A 192 -19.09 3.46 2.03
C ALA A 192 -20.24 3.40 1.00
N GLU A 193 -21.11 2.40 1.10
CA GLU A 193 -22.31 2.28 0.27
C GLU A 193 -23.27 3.48 0.50
N LYS A 194 -23.47 3.86 1.77
CA LYS A 194 -24.25 5.05 2.10
C LYS A 194 -23.63 6.32 1.51
N TYR A 195 -22.32 6.53 1.66
CA TYR A 195 -21.62 7.65 1.03
C TYR A 195 -21.76 7.63 -0.49
N SER A 196 -21.62 6.48 -1.11
CA SER A 196 -21.75 6.35 -2.57
C SER A 196 -23.14 6.73 -3.07
N ASN A 197 -24.19 6.42 -2.31
CA ASN A 197 -25.58 6.68 -2.69
C ASN A 197 -26.02 8.12 -2.38
N GLU A 198 -25.57 8.69 -1.25
CA GLU A 198 -26.07 9.97 -0.75
C GLU A 198 -25.18 11.18 -1.16
N ILE A 199 -23.89 10.98 -1.41
CA ILE A 199 -23.02 12.07 -1.87
C ILE A 199 -23.18 12.26 -3.38
N LEU A 200 -23.68 13.42 -3.80
CA LEU A 200 -23.98 13.74 -5.22
C LEU A 200 -22.74 14.21 -6.02
N LEU A 201 -21.53 14.13 -5.45
CA LEU A 201 -20.31 14.47 -6.18
C LEU A 201 -19.95 13.37 -7.18
N GLU A 202 -19.59 13.75 -8.41
CA GLU A 202 -19.09 12.82 -9.43
C GLU A 202 -17.71 12.25 -9.05
N ASN A 203 -16.83 13.12 -8.51
CA ASN A 203 -15.47 12.74 -8.15
C ASN A 203 -15.41 12.18 -6.71
N LYS A 204 -15.81 10.94 -6.55
CA LYS A 204 -15.80 10.19 -5.27
C LYS A 204 -15.30 8.77 -5.48
N MET A 205 -14.92 8.13 -4.38
CA MET A 205 -14.47 6.74 -4.38
C MET A 205 -15.54 5.82 -5.01
N PRO A 206 -15.20 5.02 -6.02
CA PRO A 206 -16.15 4.08 -6.61
C PRO A 206 -16.54 3.02 -5.59
N PHE A 207 -17.81 2.58 -5.64
CA PHE A 207 -18.25 1.47 -4.82
C PHE A 207 -17.77 0.14 -5.42
N ASP A 208 -16.98 -0.60 -4.65
CA ASP A 208 -16.46 -1.92 -5.01
C ASP A 208 -16.77 -2.94 -3.90
N LYS A 209 -17.49 -4.01 -4.26
CA LYS A 209 -17.85 -5.07 -3.33
C LYS A 209 -16.65 -5.80 -2.74
N GLY A 210 -15.51 -5.84 -3.42
CA GLY A 210 -14.27 -6.45 -2.97
C GLY A 210 -13.45 -5.57 -2.04
N CYS A 211 -13.71 -4.27 -1.99
CA CYS A 211 -12.94 -3.30 -1.22
C CYS A 211 -13.16 -3.43 0.30
N SER A 212 -12.09 -3.29 1.08
CA SER A 212 -12.13 -3.27 2.55
C SER A 212 -12.39 -1.89 3.15
N TYR A 213 -12.39 -0.85 2.33
CA TYR A 213 -12.65 0.55 2.72
C TYR A 213 -11.86 0.99 3.95
N HIS A 214 -10.54 1.10 3.79
CA HIS A 214 -9.69 1.68 4.83
C HIS A 214 -10.09 3.11 5.15
N PHE A 215 -10.43 3.87 4.13
CA PHE A 215 -11.09 5.19 4.19
C PHE A 215 -11.98 5.37 2.96
N TYR A 216 -12.84 6.38 2.99
CA TYR A 216 -13.63 6.82 1.84
C TYR A 216 -13.16 8.21 1.40
N TRP A 217 -12.90 8.41 0.11
CA TRP A 217 -12.42 9.68 -0.40
C TRP A 217 -13.41 10.33 -1.37
N ILE A 218 -13.36 11.65 -1.37
CA ILE A 218 -14.01 12.53 -2.36
C ILE A 218 -12.96 13.52 -2.87
N ARG A 219 -13.25 14.18 -3.99
CA ARG A 219 -12.40 15.24 -4.54
C ARG A 219 -13.19 16.51 -4.69
N VAL A 220 -12.64 17.60 -4.16
CA VAL A 220 -13.28 18.94 -4.18
C VAL A 220 -12.25 20.01 -4.56
N LYS A 221 -12.64 20.93 -5.46
CA LYS A 221 -11.72 21.96 -5.97
C LYS A 221 -11.17 22.88 -4.85
N ASN A 222 -12.03 23.32 -3.95
CA ASN A 222 -11.68 24.22 -2.84
C ASN A 222 -11.52 23.44 -1.54
N ARG A 223 -10.61 22.47 -1.52
CA ARG A 223 -10.42 21.51 -0.43
C ARG A 223 -10.33 22.16 0.95
N GLU A 224 -9.48 23.16 1.12
CA GLU A 224 -9.24 23.73 2.46
C GLU A 224 -10.51 24.42 3.00
N GLN A 225 -11.19 25.22 2.18
CA GLN A 225 -12.45 25.85 2.57
C GLN A 225 -13.56 24.81 2.87
N PHE A 226 -13.60 23.72 2.08
CA PHE A 226 -14.54 22.63 2.31
C PHE A 226 -14.29 21.95 3.65
N ARG A 227 -13.05 21.63 3.95
CA ARG A 227 -12.63 21.00 5.21
C ARG A 227 -12.92 21.90 6.42
N GLU A 228 -12.64 23.21 6.31
CA GLU A 228 -12.96 24.19 7.37
C GLU A 228 -14.48 24.24 7.64
N LYS A 229 -15.30 24.24 6.60
CA LYS A 229 -16.77 24.22 6.75
C LYS A 229 -17.26 22.95 7.45
N LEU A 230 -16.68 21.80 7.15
CA LEU A 230 -17.01 20.54 7.81
C LEU A 230 -16.55 20.55 9.28
N LEU A 231 -15.34 21.03 9.54
CA LEU A 231 -14.81 21.15 10.91
C LEU A 231 -15.69 22.04 11.80
N LYS A 232 -16.19 23.18 11.28
CA LYS A 232 -17.16 24.02 11.99
C LYS A 232 -18.48 23.31 12.35
N LYS A 233 -18.77 22.19 11.66
CA LYS A 233 -19.91 21.32 11.95
C LYS A 233 -19.53 20.09 12.79
N GLY A 234 -18.31 20.06 13.34
CA GLY A 234 -17.78 18.94 14.13
C GLY A 234 -17.38 17.71 13.30
N ILE A 235 -17.23 17.86 11.99
CA ILE A 235 -16.83 16.77 11.09
C ILE A 235 -15.35 16.93 10.72
N GLU A 236 -14.49 16.06 11.28
CA GLU A 236 -13.08 16.00 10.94
C GLU A 236 -12.86 15.25 9.61
N THR A 237 -11.89 15.71 8.83
CA THR A 237 -11.53 15.13 7.54
C THR A 237 -10.02 15.00 7.38
N GLY A 238 -9.58 14.00 6.63
CA GLY A 238 -8.17 13.77 6.37
C GLY A 238 -7.73 14.13 4.94
N ILE A 239 -6.41 14.09 4.72
CA ILE A 239 -5.77 14.21 3.40
C ILE A 239 -4.84 13.02 3.21
N HIS A 240 -5.21 12.10 2.33
CA HIS A 240 -4.42 10.93 1.97
C HIS A 240 -4.20 10.90 0.45
N TYR A 241 -3.06 11.38 -0.09
CA TYR A 241 -1.89 11.95 0.60
C TYR A 241 -1.38 13.16 -0.20
N LYS A 242 -0.42 13.93 0.38
CA LYS A 242 0.43 14.79 -0.44
C LYS A 242 1.28 13.87 -1.33
N PRO A 243 1.33 14.10 -2.67
CA PRO A 243 2.14 13.29 -3.57
C PRO A 243 3.61 13.23 -3.16
N ILE A 244 4.21 12.03 -3.20
CA ILE A 244 5.57 11.79 -2.69
C ILE A 244 6.60 12.64 -3.44
N HIS A 245 6.48 12.80 -4.76
CA HIS A 245 7.42 13.60 -5.56
C HIS A 245 7.41 15.10 -5.23
N ASN A 246 6.48 15.56 -4.38
CA ASN A 246 6.42 16.94 -3.87
C ASN A 246 7.14 17.12 -2.52
N PHE A 247 7.69 16.06 -1.92
CA PHE A 247 8.54 16.18 -0.75
C PHE A 247 9.98 16.49 -1.15
N SER A 248 10.70 17.24 -0.30
CA SER A 248 12.07 17.72 -0.59
C SER A 248 13.03 16.59 -0.98
N LEU A 249 12.96 15.44 -0.30
CA LEU A 249 13.80 14.27 -0.57
C LEU A 249 13.56 13.67 -1.96
N TYR A 250 12.33 13.76 -2.47
CA TYR A 250 11.89 13.14 -3.73
C TYR A 250 11.66 14.15 -4.86
N LYS A 251 11.93 15.44 -4.59
CA LYS A 251 11.65 16.52 -5.53
C LYS A 251 12.33 16.25 -6.89
N SER A 252 11.52 16.13 -7.91
CA SER A 252 11.95 15.85 -9.28
C SER A 252 11.16 16.70 -10.28
N LYS A 253 11.66 16.78 -11.51
CA LYS A 253 10.97 17.48 -12.62
C LYS A 253 9.87 16.63 -13.27
N ILE A 254 9.55 15.47 -12.68
CA ILE A 254 8.49 14.59 -13.23
C ILE A 254 7.14 15.29 -13.13
N LYS A 255 6.34 15.16 -14.18
CA LYS A 255 4.95 15.64 -14.21
C LYS A 255 4.01 14.45 -14.12
N LEU A 256 3.16 14.46 -13.11
CA LEU A 256 2.13 13.45 -12.87
C LEU A 256 0.77 14.17 -12.75
N PRO A 257 0.18 14.58 -13.89
CA PRO A 257 -0.92 15.54 -13.90
C PRO A 257 -2.15 15.07 -13.13
N ILE A 258 -2.48 13.76 -13.17
CA ILE A 258 -3.60 13.23 -12.42
C ILE A 258 -3.27 13.19 -10.93
N THR A 259 -2.11 12.67 -10.56
CA THR A 259 -1.65 12.65 -9.17
C THR A 259 -1.57 14.04 -8.56
N GLU A 260 -1.06 15.04 -9.30
CA GLU A 260 -0.94 16.42 -8.83
C GLU A 260 -2.31 17.08 -8.62
N LYS A 261 -3.25 16.85 -9.56
CA LYS A 261 -4.65 17.30 -9.44
C LYS A 261 -5.30 16.68 -8.21
N VAL A 262 -5.26 15.34 -8.09
CA VAL A 262 -5.82 14.61 -6.96
C VAL A 262 -5.20 15.05 -5.64
N GLY A 263 -3.89 15.24 -5.58
CA GLY A 263 -3.19 15.70 -4.38
C GLY A 263 -3.64 17.07 -3.86
N LYS A 264 -4.21 17.92 -4.73
CA LYS A 264 -4.82 19.22 -4.36
C LYS A 264 -6.30 19.09 -3.94
N GLU A 265 -7.00 18.10 -4.47
CA GLU A 265 -8.46 17.98 -4.35
C GLU A 265 -8.94 16.96 -3.32
N ILE A 266 -8.12 15.94 -3.01
CA ILE A 266 -8.55 14.79 -2.20
C ILE A 266 -8.87 15.16 -0.75
N VAL A 267 -10.02 14.67 -0.29
CA VAL A 267 -10.48 14.72 1.11
C VAL A 267 -10.92 13.31 1.50
N THR A 268 -10.50 12.83 2.64
CA THR A 268 -10.99 11.56 3.21
C THR A 268 -11.99 11.85 4.30
N LEU A 269 -13.14 11.18 4.20
CA LEU A 269 -14.26 11.29 5.13
C LEU A 269 -14.07 10.36 6.33
N PRO A 270 -14.76 10.64 7.48
CA PRO A 270 -14.73 9.80 8.67
C PRO A 270 -15.13 8.36 8.44
#